data_429db95a4261625ff3660cd7ed9ee223
#
_entry.id   429db95a4261625ff3660cd7ed9ee223
#
_cell.length_a   1.000
_cell.length_b   1.000
_cell.length_c   1.000
_cell.angle_alpha   90.00
_cell.angle_beta   90.00
_cell.angle_gamma   90.00
#
_symmetry.space_group_name_H-M   'P 1'
#
loop_
_entity.id
_entity.type
_entity.pdbx_description
1 polymer ?
#
loop_
_entity_poly.entity_id
_entity_poly.type
_entity_poly.pdbx_seq_one_letter_code
_entity_poly.pdbx_strand_id
1 'polypeptide(L)'
;MPVVPALLAPQTSDKGAEDISAYLGENGKGLNLNVVDPASIDAVLSTIRAEFGEIDILVNNAGITRDNLLMRMKDDEWEDILDTNLTSVFRLSKAVLRAMMKKRCGRIITIGSVVGTMGNAGQANYAAAKAGLIGFSKSLAREVASRGITVNVVAPGFIETDMTRSLTEEQRKDILAQVPANRLGEAKEIANAVAFLASDEASYITGETLHVNGGMYMI
;
A
#
# COMPACT_ATOMS: atom_id res chain seq x y z
N MET A 1 -2.15 13.52 -20.96
CA MET A 1 -1.74 14.57 -20.01
C MET A 1 -0.47 14.11 -19.33
N PRO A 2 0.57 14.93 -19.18
CA PRO A 2 1.73 14.53 -18.43
C PRO A 2 1.29 14.30 -16.97
N VAL A 3 1.43 13.06 -16.51
CA VAL A 3 1.24 12.70 -15.10
C VAL A 3 2.46 13.26 -14.36
N VAL A 4 2.28 14.30 -13.57
CA VAL A 4 3.29 14.71 -12.59
C VAL A 4 3.05 13.85 -11.35
N PRO A 5 3.85 12.81 -11.11
CA PRO A 5 3.66 11.98 -9.94
C PRO A 5 4.18 12.72 -8.71
N ALA A 6 3.27 13.25 -7.90
CA ALA A 6 3.62 13.57 -6.53
C ALA A 6 3.71 12.23 -5.79
N LEU A 7 4.90 11.64 -5.70
CA LEU A 7 5.11 10.45 -4.90
C LEU A 7 5.22 10.86 -3.43
N LEU A 8 4.20 10.55 -2.66
CA LEU A 8 4.23 10.65 -1.21
C LEU A 8 4.86 9.38 -0.67
N ALA A 9 6.13 9.44 -0.31
CA ALA A 9 6.69 8.39 0.53
C ALA A 9 6.39 8.76 1.99
N PRO A 10 5.71 7.90 2.74
CA PRO A 10 5.59 8.06 4.17
C PRO A 10 6.98 7.83 4.79
N GLN A 11 7.72 8.89 4.94
CA GLN A 11 8.94 8.93 5.73
C GLN A 11 8.58 9.71 6.98
N THR A 12 8.84 9.12 8.13
CA THR A 12 8.69 9.78 9.43
C THR A 12 9.82 10.77 9.70
N SER A 13 10.61 11.14 8.69
CA SER A 13 11.73 12.07 8.82
C SER A 13 11.79 13.03 7.63
N ASP A 14 12.18 14.27 7.93
CA ASP A 14 12.42 15.31 6.92
C ASP A 14 13.51 14.91 5.92
N LYS A 15 14.54 14.21 6.41
CA LYS A 15 15.60 13.68 5.55
C LYS A 15 15.08 12.72 4.49
N GLY A 16 14.17 11.81 4.85
CA GLY A 16 13.58 10.90 3.86
C GLY A 16 12.74 11.64 2.82
N ALA A 17 12.05 12.71 3.21
CA ALA A 17 11.31 13.55 2.28
C ALA A 17 12.25 14.30 1.32
N GLU A 18 13.41 14.79 1.82
CA GLU A 18 14.46 15.42 1.01
C GLU A 18 15.07 14.43 0.01
N ASP A 19 15.45 13.23 0.46
CA ASP A 19 16.05 12.18 -0.39
C ASP A 19 15.12 11.80 -1.54
N ILE A 20 13.82 11.67 -1.28
CA ILE A 20 12.82 11.40 -2.32
C ILE A 20 12.62 12.59 -3.25
N SER A 21 12.59 13.81 -2.71
CA SER A 21 12.49 15.01 -3.55
C SER A 21 13.68 15.09 -4.51
N ALA A 22 14.89 14.79 -4.04
CA ALA A 22 16.09 14.75 -4.85
C ALA A 22 16.03 13.67 -5.93
N TYR A 23 15.49 12.48 -5.60
CA TYR A 23 15.29 11.40 -6.56
C TYR A 23 14.27 11.73 -7.65
N LEU A 24 13.16 12.37 -7.29
CA LEU A 24 12.08 12.74 -8.22
C LEU A 24 12.42 13.96 -9.10
N GLY A 25 13.29 14.86 -8.61
CA GLY A 25 13.62 16.09 -9.30
C GLY A 25 12.36 16.93 -9.60
N GLU A 26 12.20 17.35 -10.85
CA GLU A 26 11.03 18.14 -11.28
C GLU A 26 9.72 17.32 -11.39
N ASN A 27 9.82 15.99 -11.30
CA ASN A 27 8.66 15.10 -11.49
C ASN A 27 7.86 14.83 -10.19
N GLY A 28 8.29 15.37 -9.05
CA GLY A 28 7.57 15.12 -7.80
C GLY A 28 8.23 15.76 -6.58
N LYS A 29 7.62 15.54 -5.43
CA LYS A 29 8.06 16.09 -4.16
C LYS A 29 7.86 15.06 -3.04
N GLY A 30 8.87 14.89 -2.21
CA GLY A 30 8.76 14.17 -0.95
C GLY A 30 8.15 15.06 0.13
N LEU A 31 7.25 14.51 0.92
CA LEU A 31 6.64 15.20 2.06
C LEU A 31 6.69 14.29 3.28
N ASN A 32 6.95 14.88 4.45
CA ASN A 32 6.91 14.13 5.71
C ASN A 32 5.44 13.87 6.07
N LEU A 33 5.06 12.59 6.20
CA LEU A 33 3.69 12.15 6.49
C LEU A 33 3.68 11.08 7.59
N ASN A 34 3.07 11.40 8.71
CA ASN A 34 2.67 10.41 9.69
C ASN A 34 1.24 9.94 9.39
N VAL A 35 1.09 8.73 8.85
CA VAL A 35 -0.23 8.18 8.41
C VAL A 35 -1.18 7.86 9.56
N VAL A 36 -0.70 7.79 10.81
CA VAL A 36 -1.56 7.56 11.99
C VAL A 36 -2.07 8.86 12.60
N ASP A 37 -1.45 9.99 12.26
CA ASP A 37 -1.84 11.31 12.75
C ASP A 37 -2.77 12.04 11.76
N PRO A 38 -4.04 12.26 12.10
CA PRO A 38 -4.97 12.99 11.23
C PRO A 38 -4.50 14.41 10.87
N ALA A 39 -3.83 15.10 11.80
CA ALA A 39 -3.35 16.46 11.53
C ALA A 39 -2.22 16.47 10.49
N SER A 40 -1.32 15.49 10.55
CA SER A 40 -0.29 15.28 9.55
C SER A 40 -0.87 14.97 8.17
N ILE A 41 -1.90 14.11 8.12
CA ILE A 41 -2.62 13.79 6.87
C ILE A 41 -3.23 15.05 6.27
N ASP A 42 -3.95 15.84 7.05
CA ASP A 42 -4.63 17.05 6.58
C ASP A 42 -3.63 18.10 6.09
N ALA A 43 -2.52 18.30 6.78
CA ALA A 43 -1.47 19.23 6.40
C ALA A 43 -0.82 18.84 5.05
N VAL A 44 -0.47 17.57 4.89
CA VAL A 44 0.14 17.05 3.64
C VAL A 44 -0.84 17.15 2.48
N LEU A 45 -2.10 16.74 2.66
CA LEU A 45 -3.10 16.82 1.60
C LEU A 45 -3.41 18.28 1.21
N SER A 46 -3.36 19.21 2.16
CA SER A 46 -3.52 20.63 1.88
C SER A 46 -2.37 21.18 1.05
N THR A 47 -1.14 20.78 1.36
CA THR A 47 0.05 21.14 0.58
C THR A 47 -0.04 20.60 -0.85
N ILE A 48 -0.43 19.34 -1.02
CA ILE A 48 -0.59 18.73 -2.35
C ILE A 48 -1.62 19.48 -3.17
N ARG A 49 -2.79 19.78 -2.59
CA ARG A 49 -3.85 20.49 -3.30
C ARG A 49 -3.43 21.89 -3.72
N ALA A 50 -2.66 22.58 -2.89
CA ALA A 50 -2.17 23.92 -3.19
C ALA A 50 -1.10 23.94 -4.29
N GLU A 51 -0.20 22.93 -4.33
CA GLU A 51 0.93 22.92 -5.26
C GLU A 51 0.63 22.13 -6.55
N PHE A 52 -0.13 21.04 -6.47
CA PHE A 52 -0.32 20.07 -7.57
C PHE A 52 -1.79 19.89 -7.99
N GLY A 53 -2.73 20.40 -7.21
CA GLY A 53 -4.16 20.20 -7.44
C GLY A 53 -4.72 18.95 -6.77
N GLU A 54 -5.89 18.50 -7.23
CA GLU A 54 -6.57 17.35 -6.63
C GLU A 54 -5.91 16.02 -7.02
N ILE A 55 -5.92 15.08 -6.10
CA ILE A 55 -5.29 13.77 -6.24
C ILE A 55 -6.14 12.86 -7.13
N ASP A 56 -5.57 12.37 -8.22
CA ASP A 56 -6.21 11.42 -9.13
C ASP A 56 -5.89 9.96 -8.80
N ILE A 57 -4.72 9.70 -8.25
CA ILE A 57 -4.24 8.37 -7.91
C ILE A 57 -3.72 8.37 -6.47
N LEU A 58 -4.29 7.51 -5.63
CA LEU A 58 -3.81 7.26 -4.28
C LEU A 58 -3.21 5.86 -4.20
N VAL A 59 -1.94 5.78 -3.81
CA VAL A 59 -1.27 4.50 -3.51
C VAL A 59 -1.00 4.42 -2.02
N ASN A 60 -1.73 3.56 -1.31
CA ASN A 60 -1.52 3.28 0.10
C ASN A 60 -0.45 2.20 0.23
N ASN A 61 0.79 2.60 0.48
CA ASN A 61 1.94 1.70 0.62
C ASN A 61 2.49 1.62 2.05
N ALA A 62 2.17 2.58 2.91
CA ALA A 62 2.65 2.60 4.29
C ALA A 62 2.25 1.32 5.04
N GLY A 63 3.18 0.76 5.78
CA GLY A 63 2.93 -0.42 6.58
C GLY A 63 4.10 -0.79 7.46
N ILE A 64 3.80 -1.41 8.59
CA ILE A 64 4.76 -1.91 9.57
C ILE A 64 4.44 -3.35 9.94
N THR A 65 5.36 -4.03 10.58
CA THR A 65 5.16 -5.33 11.24
C THR A 65 5.48 -5.24 12.73
N ARG A 66 4.78 -6.04 13.54
CA ARG A 66 5.02 -6.25 14.96
C ARG A 66 4.74 -7.73 15.20
N ASP A 67 5.71 -8.57 14.81
CA ASP A 67 5.55 -10.01 14.80
C ASP A 67 5.70 -10.57 16.22
N ASN A 68 4.70 -11.29 16.69
CA ASN A 68 4.70 -11.97 17.96
C ASN A 68 3.67 -13.11 17.97
N LEU A 69 3.94 -14.19 18.70
CA LEU A 69 2.92 -15.23 18.89
C LEU A 69 1.72 -14.66 19.65
N LEU A 70 0.51 -15.03 19.26
CA LEU A 70 -0.73 -14.47 19.83
C LEU A 70 -0.77 -14.48 21.36
N MET A 71 -0.28 -15.57 21.98
CA MET A 71 -0.21 -15.67 23.46
C MET A 71 0.71 -14.64 24.13
N ARG A 72 1.61 -14.02 23.38
CA ARG A 72 2.59 -13.04 23.87
C ARG A 72 2.39 -11.66 23.27
N MET A 73 1.52 -11.55 22.27
CA MET A 73 1.22 -10.30 21.59
C MET A 73 0.58 -9.31 22.58
N LYS A 74 1.12 -8.11 22.62
CA LYS A 74 0.61 -7.04 23.45
C LYS A 74 -0.47 -6.23 22.70
N ASP A 75 -1.32 -5.56 23.43
CA ASP A 75 -2.39 -4.73 22.87
C ASP A 75 -1.82 -3.60 22.02
N ASP A 76 -0.71 -2.98 22.44
CA ASP A 76 -0.03 -1.94 21.67
C ASP A 76 0.55 -2.45 20.33
N GLU A 77 1.08 -3.69 20.30
CA GLU A 77 1.54 -4.33 19.06
C GLU A 77 0.38 -4.60 18.09
N TRP A 78 -0.80 -4.90 18.61
CA TRP A 78 -2.02 -5.07 17.83
C TRP A 78 -2.54 -3.73 17.30
N GLU A 79 -2.67 -2.73 18.17
CA GLU A 79 -3.21 -1.41 17.84
C GLU A 79 -2.31 -0.67 16.82
N ASP A 80 -0.98 -0.66 17.02
CA ASP A 80 -0.01 -0.08 16.09
C ASP A 80 -0.22 -0.60 14.66
N ILE A 81 -0.41 -1.92 14.52
CA ILE A 81 -0.61 -2.56 13.22
C ILE A 81 -1.95 -2.17 12.60
N LEU A 82 -3.04 -2.20 13.36
CA LEU A 82 -4.34 -1.82 12.83
C LEU A 82 -4.38 -0.34 12.46
N ASP A 83 -3.83 0.53 13.27
CA ASP A 83 -3.81 1.97 13.00
C ASP A 83 -2.96 2.31 11.78
N THR A 84 -1.77 1.72 11.67
CA THR A 84 -0.87 2.01 10.56
C THR A 84 -1.31 1.31 9.28
N ASN A 85 -1.66 0.01 9.32
CA ASN A 85 -1.85 -0.78 8.10
C ASN A 85 -3.30 -0.79 7.59
N LEU A 86 -4.29 -0.42 8.41
CA LEU A 86 -5.71 -0.45 8.03
C LEU A 86 -6.40 0.90 8.23
N THR A 87 -6.34 1.48 9.43
CA THR A 87 -7.05 2.74 9.74
C THR A 87 -6.50 3.90 8.90
N SER A 88 -5.20 3.95 8.66
CA SER A 88 -4.57 4.96 7.80
C SER A 88 -5.13 4.93 6.36
N VAL A 89 -5.32 3.72 5.82
CA VAL A 89 -5.86 3.51 4.47
C VAL A 89 -7.29 4.04 4.37
N PHE A 90 -8.11 3.78 5.39
CA PHE A 90 -9.45 4.36 5.48
C PHE A 90 -9.38 5.90 5.50
N ARG A 91 -8.54 6.50 6.34
CA ARG A 91 -8.41 7.96 6.48
C ARG A 91 -7.98 8.62 5.18
N LEU A 92 -6.92 8.12 4.54
CA LEU A 92 -6.40 8.65 3.28
C LEU A 92 -7.40 8.47 2.13
N SER A 93 -8.01 7.30 1.99
CA SER A 93 -9.03 7.06 0.96
C SER A 93 -10.22 8.00 1.11
N LYS A 94 -10.75 8.15 2.33
CA LYS A 94 -11.86 9.07 2.64
C LYS A 94 -11.51 10.52 2.27
N ALA A 95 -10.28 10.95 2.54
CA ALA A 95 -9.85 12.33 2.32
C ALA A 95 -9.76 12.72 0.84
N VAL A 96 -9.45 11.77 -0.07
CA VAL A 96 -9.37 12.03 -1.51
C VAL A 96 -10.68 11.77 -2.25
N LEU A 97 -11.56 10.98 -1.66
CA LEU A 97 -12.74 10.44 -2.33
C LEU A 97 -13.70 11.50 -2.87
N ARG A 98 -13.93 12.58 -2.10
CA ARG A 98 -14.87 13.65 -2.51
C ARG A 98 -14.46 14.31 -3.81
N ALA A 99 -13.17 14.60 -4.00
CA ALA A 99 -12.63 15.20 -5.20
C ALA A 99 -12.71 14.24 -6.40
N MET A 100 -12.30 12.97 -6.20
CA MET A 100 -12.41 11.94 -7.21
C MET A 100 -13.86 11.73 -7.68
N MET A 101 -14.83 11.69 -6.74
CA MET A 101 -16.25 11.56 -7.07
C MET A 101 -16.79 12.75 -7.87
N LYS A 102 -16.37 13.97 -7.55
CA LYS A 102 -16.74 15.19 -8.28
C LYS A 102 -16.17 15.17 -9.70
N LYS A 103 -14.91 14.76 -9.85
CA LYS A 103 -14.21 14.65 -11.13
C LYS A 103 -14.68 13.44 -11.96
N ARG A 104 -15.33 12.45 -11.33
CA ARG A 104 -15.74 11.16 -11.90
C ARG A 104 -14.55 10.39 -12.48
N CYS A 105 -13.42 10.48 -11.81
CA CYS A 105 -12.18 9.80 -12.17
C CYS A 105 -11.33 9.63 -10.91
N GLY A 106 -10.74 8.46 -10.72
CA GLY A 106 -9.82 8.19 -9.62
C GLY A 106 -9.32 6.75 -9.61
N ARG A 107 -8.17 6.57 -8.98
CA ARG A 107 -7.56 5.26 -8.75
C ARG A 107 -7.12 5.18 -7.29
N ILE A 108 -7.59 4.17 -6.57
CA ILE A 108 -7.14 3.87 -5.20
C ILE A 108 -6.51 2.48 -5.23
N ILE A 109 -5.23 2.41 -4.93
CA ILE A 109 -4.45 1.17 -4.97
C ILE A 109 -3.81 0.97 -3.59
N THR A 110 -4.05 -0.18 -2.98
CA THR A 110 -3.52 -0.47 -1.64
C THR A 110 -2.56 -1.65 -1.70
N ILE A 111 -1.39 -1.50 -1.08
CA ILE A 111 -0.44 -2.60 -0.95
C ILE A 111 -0.88 -3.51 0.20
N GLY A 112 -1.44 -4.64 -0.21
CA GLY A 112 -1.81 -5.75 0.66
C GLY A 112 -0.62 -6.62 1.05
N SER A 113 -0.88 -7.91 1.16
CA SER A 113 0.13 -8.97 1.33
C SER A 113 -0.53 -10.32 1.08
N VAL A 114 0.24 -11.29 0.62
CA VAL A 114 -0.16 -12.69 0.59
C VAL A 114 -0.57 -13.20 1.97
N VAL A 115 0.04 -12.67 3.03
CA VAL A 115 -0.28 -13.00 4.44
C VAL A 115 -1.73 -12.66 4.79
N GLY A 116 -2.33 -11.64 4.18
CA GLY A 116 -3.73 -11.30 4.39
C GLY A 116 -4.71 -12.36 3.89
N THR A 117 -4.29 -13.25 2.99
CA THR A 117 -5.10 -14.36 2.46
C THR A 117 -4.68 -15.71 3.02
N MET A 118 -3.38 -15.95 3.21
CA MET A 118 -2.86 -17.24 3.69
C MET A 118 -2.77 -17.31 5.21
N GLY A 119 -2.59 -16.18 5.89
CA GLY A 119 -2.11 -16.15 7.27
C GLY A 119 -0.60 -16.45 7.37
N ASN A 120 -0.03 -16.14 8.52
CA ASN A 120 1.33 -16.54 8.87
C ASN A 120 1.46 -16.61 10.41
N ALA A 121 2.14 -17.62 10.91
CA ALA A 121 2.37 -17.77 12.35
C ALA A 121 3.15 -16.56 12.89
N GLY A 122 2.71 -16.03 14.03
CA GLY A 122 3.31 -14.84 14.64
C GLY A 122 2.86 -13.51 14.03
N GLN A 123 1.97 -13.50 13.04
CA GLN A 123 1.49 -12.31 12.36
C GLN A 123 -0.04 -12.15 12.40
N ALA A 124 -0.68 -12.55 13.48
CA ALA A 124 -2.15 -12.50 13.59
C ALA A 124 -2.69 -11.06 13.41
N ASN A 125 -2.03 -10.05 14.00
CA ASN A 125 -2.34 -8.63 13.83
C ASN A 125 -2.16 -8.16 12.38
N TYR A 126 -1.02 -8.48 11.78
CA TYR A 126 -0.69 -8.12 10.40
C TYR A 126 -1.64 -8.78 9.40
N ALA A 127 -1.90 -10.08 9.56
CA ALA A 127 -2.84 -10.84 8.74
C ALA A 127 -4.25 -10.24 8.84
N ALA A 128 -4.72 -9.90 10.05
CA ALA A 128 -6.02 -9.28 10.27
C ALA A 128 -6.12 -7.92 9.55
N ALA A 129 -5.11 -7.05 9.67
CA ALA A 129 -5.07 -5.77 8.99
C ALA A 129 -5.08 -5.95 7.46
N LYS A 130 -4.21 -6.80 6.92
CA LYS A 130 -4.09 -7.02 5.47
C LYS A 130 -5.32 -7.73 4.87
N ALA A 131 -5.97 -8.63 5.60
CA ALA A 131 -7.27 -9.20 5.22
C ALA A 131 -8.38 -8.13 5.24
N GLY A 132 -8.39 -7.27 6.27
CA GLY A 132 -9.32 -6.14 6.38
C GLY A 132 -9.26 -5.19 5.19
N LEU A 133 -8.06 -4.96 4.61
CA LEU A 133 -7.89 -4.15 3.40
C LEU A 133 -8.64 -4.72 2.20
N ILE A 134 -8.69 -6.04 2.05
CA ILE A 134 -9.40 -6.70 0.94
C ILE A 134 -10.91 -6.44 1.07
N GLY A 135 -11.48 -6.65 2.25
CA GLY A 135 -12.89 -6.38 2.54
C GLY A 135 -13.25 -4.91 2.36
N PHE A 136 -12.43 -4.01 2.91
CA PHE A 136 -12.57 -2.56 2.76
C PHE A 136 -12.56 -2.14 1.28
N SER A 137 -11.57 -2.60 0.51
CA SER A 137 -11.43 -2.24 -0.90
C SER A 137 -12.59 -2.73 -1.75
N LYS A 138 -13.10 -3.95 -1.52
CA LYS A 138 -14.28 -4.49 -2.19
C LYS A 138 -15.55 -3.68 -1.90
N SER A 139 -15.75 -3.28 -0.65
CA SER A 139 -16.90 -2.44 -0.26
C SER A 139 -16.82 -1.07 -0.90
N LEU A 140 -15.67 -0.41 -0.79
CA LEU A 140 -15.46 0.92 -1.38
C LEU A 140 -15.60 0.87 -2.91
N ALA A 141 -15.07 -0.16 -3.57
CA ALA A 141 -15.23 -0.34 -5.01
C ALA A 141 -16.71 -0.34 -5.44
N ARG A 142 -17.57 -1.04 -4.70
CA ARG A 142 -19.02 -1.07 -4.95
C ARG A 142 -19.69 0.30 -4.80
N GLU A 143 -19.21 1.10 -3.86
CA GLU A 143 -19.77 2.44 -3.61
C GLU A 143 -19.41 3.44 -4.73
N VAL A 144 -18.22 3.32 -5.32
CA VAL A 144 -17.66 4.37 -6.18
C VAL A 144 -17.49 3.99 -7.65
N ALA A 145 -17.68 2.74 -8.03
CA ALA A 145 -17.49 2.28 -9.42
C ALA A 145 -18.32 3.07 -10.43
N SER A 146 -19.58 3.42 -10.10
CA SER A 146 -20.45 4.25 -10.95
C SER A 146 -19.95 5.68 -11.15
N ARG A 147 -18.91 6.07 -10.41
CA ARG A 147 -18.24 7.37 -10.51
C ARG A 147 -16.92 7.32 -11.27
N GLY A 148 -16.62 6.21 -11.95
CA GLY A 148 -15.38 6.04 -12.70
C GLY A 148 -14.13 5.93 -11.81
N ILE A 149 -14.31 5.50 -10.55
CA ILE A 149 -13.22 5.32 -9.60
C ILE A 149 -13.00 3.81 -9.42
N THR A 150 -11.75 3.37 -9.55
CA THR A 150 -11.38 1.98 -9.26
C THR A 150 -10.66 1.88 -7.92
N VAL A 151 -10.90 0.78 -7.21
CA VAL A 151 -10.29 0.49 -5.91
C VAL A 151 -9.78 -0.93 -5.93
N ASN A 152 -8.45 -1.10 -5.86
CA ASN A 152 -7.82 -2.42 -5.98
C ASN A 152 -6.73 -2.62 -4.92
N VAL A 153 -6.39 -3.87 -4.69
CA VAL A 153 -5.29 -4.29 -3.81
C VAL A 153 -4.23 -4.98 -4.65
N VAL A 154 -2.96 -4.66 -4.43
CA VAL A 154 -1.82 -5.46 -4.88
C VAL A 154 -1.35 -6.26 -3.70
N ALA A 155 -1.29 -7.58 -3.81
CA ALA A 155 -0.86 -8.48 -2.74
C ALA A 155 0.50 -9.11 -3.08
N PRO A 156 1.61 -8.52 -2.62
CA PRO A 156 2.95 -9.08 -2.79
C PRO A 156 3.13 -10.38 -2.02
N GLY A 157 3.97 -11.27 -2.55
CA GLY A 157 4.62 -12.32 -1.80
C GLY A 157 5.88 -11.81 -1.09
N PHE A 158 6.91 -12.64 -1.01
CA PHE A 158 8.21 -12.23 -0.48
C PHE A 158 8.99 -11.43 -1.53
N ILE A 159 9.29 -10.17 -1.18
CA ILE A 159 9.99 -9.20 -2.03
C ILE A 159 11.37 -8.92 -1.45
N GLU A 160 12.36 -8.83 -2.32
CA GLU A 160 13.72 -8.46 -1.93
C GLU A 160 13.75 -6.99 -1.49
N THR A 161 14.03 -6.80 -0.19
CA THR A 161 14.15 -5.50 0.50
C THR A 161 15.33 -5.57 1.46
N ASP A 162 15.70 -4.47 2.06
CA ASP A 162 16.75 -4.46 3.08
C ASP A 162 16.43 -5.42 4.24
N MET A 163 15.16 -5.59 4.57
CA MET A 163 14.71 -6.54 5.60
C MET A 163 14.96 -7.99 5.18
N THR A 164 14.69 -8.37 3.94
CA THR A 164 14.91 -9.74 3.45
C THR A 164 16.38 -10.04 3.16
N ARG A 165 17.21 -9.01 2.93
CA ARG A 165 18.67 -9.16 2.79
C ARG A 165 19.37 -9.52 4.10
N SER A 166 18.76 -9.19 5.25
CA SER A 166 19.29 -9.54 6.57
C SER A 166 18.96 -10.96 7.04
N LEU A 167 18.19 -11.73 6.26
CA LEU A 167 17.83 -13.12 6.56
C LEU A 167 19.03 -14.05 6.45
N THR A 168 19.07 -15.06 7.32
CA THR A 168 20.06 -16.15 7.20
C THR A 168 19.82 -16.98 5.94
N GLU A 169 20.83 -17.68 5.47
CA GLU A 169 20.73 -18.60 4.30
C GLU A 169 19.64 -19.68 4.52
N GLU A 170 19.50 -20.18 5.73
CA GLU A 170 18.48 -21.16 6.10
C GLU A 170 17.06 -20.56 5.98
N GLN A 171 16.84 -19.39 6.59
CA GLN A 171 15.55 -18.67 6.47
C GLN A 171 15.23 -18.34 5.02
N ARG A 172 16.23 -17.91 4.23
CA ARG A 172 16.05 -17.64 2.81
C ARG A 172 15.64 -18.89 2.04
N LYS A 173 16.25 -20.03 2.33
CA LYS A 173 15.92 -21.32 1.72
C LYS A 173 14.49 -21.74 2.04
N ASP A 174 14.07 -21.59 3.29
CA ASP A 174 12.70 -21.93 3.71
C ASP A 174 11.64 -21.07 3.04
N ILE A 175 11.92 -19.78 2.85
CA ILE A 175 11.07 -18.88 2.10
C ILE A 175 11.00 -19.30 0.63
N LEU A 176 12.14 -19.56 0.00
CA LEU A 176 12.19 -19.95 -1.41
C LEU A 176 11.49 -21.27 -1.69
N ALA A 177 11.51 -22.20 -0.73
CA ALA A 177 10.77 -23.46 -0.85
C ALA A 177 9.24 -23.27 -0.93
N GLN A 178 8.72 -22.12 -0.48
CA GLN A 178 7.30 -21.78 -0.56
C GLN A 178 6.92 -21.03 -1.83
N VAL A 179 7.90 -20.59 -2.63
CA VAL A 179 7.68 -19.77 -3.84
C VAL A 179 7.92 -20.62 -5.08
N PRO A 180 6.89 -21.00 -5.85
CA PRO A 180 7.05 -21.80 -7.07
C PRO A 180 7.99 -21.19 -8.09
N ALA A 181 8.08 -19.85 -8.20
CA ALA A 181 9.03 -19.17 -9.08
C ALA A 181 10.50 -19.32 -8.62
N ASN A 182 10.75 -19.91 -7.43
CA ASN A 182 12.06 -20.18 -6.84
C ASN A 182 12.99 -18.95 -6.74
N ARG A 183 12.40 -17.78 -6.55
CA ARG A 183 13.10 -16.51 -6.29
C ARG A 183 12.21 -15.56 -5.48
N LEU A 184 12.84 -14.60 -4.82
CA LEU A 184 12.12 -13.44 -4.28
C LEU A 184 11.67 -12.55 -5.45
N GLY A 185 10.58 -11.84 -5.25
CA GLY A 185 10.16 -10.78 -6.16
C GLY A 185 11.01 -9.52 -5.98
N GLU A 186 11.06 -8.69 -7.00
CA GLU A 186 11.71 -7.38 -6.94
C GLU A 186 10.66 -6.28 -6.65
N ALA A 187 11.07 -5.22 -5.96
CA ALA A 187 10.20 -4.06 -5.72
C ALA A 187 9.63 -3.47 -7.02
N LYS A 188 10.40 -3.54 -8.11
CA LYS A 188 9.97 -3.11 -9.45
C LYS A 188 8.80 -3.92 -10.00
N GLU A 189 8.68 -5.20 -9.67
CA GLU A 189 7.56 -6.04 -10.12
C GLU A 189 6.26 -5.60 -9.45
N ILE A 190 6.33 -5.18 -8.19
CA ILE A 190 5.19 -4.59 -7.49
C ILE A 190 4.83 -3.22 -8.07
N ALA A 191 5.84 -2.38 -8.32
CA ALA A 191 5.66 -1.07 -8.94
C ALA A 191 5.00 -1.16 -10.33
N ASN A 192 5.37 -2.16 -11.14
CA ASN A 192 4.75 -2.39 -12.44
C ASN A 192 3.26 -2.76 -12.32
N ALA A 193 2.90 -3.60 -11.35
CA ALA A 193 1.49 -3.93 -11.08
C ALA A 193 0.68 -2.71 -10.63
N VAL A 194 1.26 -1.88 -9.76
CA VAL A 194 0.66 -0.61 -9.33
C VAL A 194 0.48 0.34 -10.51
N ALA A 195 1.50 0.51 -11.36
CA ALA A 195 1.45 1.36 -12.54
C ALA A 195 0.36 0.90 -13.52
N PHE A 196 0.23 -0.40 -13.74
CA PHE A 196 -0.86 -0.96 -14.55
C PHE A 196 -2.23 -0.63 -13.97
N LEU A 197 -2.46 -0.88 -12.68
CA LEU A 197 -3.74 -0.57 -12.02
C LEU A 197 -4.05 0.93 -11.94
N ALA A 198 -3.03 1.79 -12.01
CA ALA A 198 -3.16 3.24 -12.06
C ALA A 198 -3.51 3.76 -13.45
N SER A 199 -3.30 2.98 -14.49
CA SER A 199 -3.47 3.37 -15.89
C SER A 199 -4.92 3.27 -16.36
N ASP A 200 -5.20 3.78 -17.57
CA ASP A 200 -6.52 3.70 -18.19
C ASP A 200 -6.84 2.30 -18.71
N GLU A 201 -5.83 1.47 -18.99
CA GLU A 201 -5.97 0.08 -19.40
C GLU A 201 -6.63 -0.78 -18.31
N ALA A 202 -6.50 -0.37 -17.04
CA ALA A 202 -7.14 -1.04 -15.89
C ALA A 202 -8.49 -0.42 -15.50
N SER A 203 -9.09 0.45 -16.34
CA SER A 203 -10.31 1.20 -15.99
C SER A 203 -11.55 0.32 -15.70
N TYR A 204 -11.53 -0.94 -16.11
CA TYR A 204 -12.60 -1.92 -15.82
C TYR A 204 -12.25 -2.91 -14.71
N ILE A 205 -11.09 -2.75 -14.06
CA ILE A 205 -10.64 -3.59 -12.94
C ILE A 205 -10.92 -2.84 -11.64
N THR A 206 -11.84 -3.34 -10.82
CA THR A 206 -12.16 -2.73 -9.51
C THR A 206 -12.64 -3.78 -8.52
N GLY A 207 -12.27 -3.64 -7.25
CA GLY A 207 -12.52 -4.60 -6.19
C GLY A 207 -11.61 -5.83 -6.25
N GLU A 208 -10.59 -5.81 -7.10
CA GLU A 208 -9.67 -6.93 -7.34
C GLU A 208 -8.52 -6.93 -6.35
N THR A 209 -8.02 -8.13 -6.03
CA THR A 209 -6.76 -8.35 -5.33
C THR A 209 -5.78 -9.00 -6.27
N LEU A 210 -4.91 -8.20 -6.87
CA LEU A 210 -3.90 -8.68 -7.80
C LEU A 210 -2.72 -9.29 -7.02
N HIS A 211 -2.60 -10.61 -7.10
CA HIS A 211 -1.51 -11.35 -6.46
C HIS A 211 -0.22 -11.28 -7.28
N VAL A 212 0.87 -10.75 -6.67
CA VAL A 212 2.21 -10.64 -7.27
C VAL A 212 3.20 -11.34 -6.35
N ASN A 213 3.22 -12.68 -6.39
CA ASN A 213 3.83 -13.48 -5.34
C ASN A 213 4.62 -14.71 -5.85
N GLY A 214 4.94 -14.77 -7.15
CA GLY A 214 5.69 -15.89 -7.72
C GLY A 214 5.01 -17.25 -7.62
N GLY A 215 3.66 -17.26 -7.50
CA GLY A 215 2.86 -18.48 -7.37
C GLY A 215 2.73 -18.98 -5.93
N MET A 216 3.21 -18.24 -4.93
CA MET A 216 3.11 -18.64 -3.52
C MET A 216 1.66 -18.81 -3.05
N TYR A 217 0.75 -18.05 -3.61
CA TYR A 217 -0.68 -18.19 -3.41
C TYR A 217 -1.40 -18.04 -4.75
N MET A 218 -2.25 -19.00 -5.07
CA MET A 218 -3.08 -19.06 -6.28
C MET A 218 -4.55 -19.19 -5.89
N ILE A 219 -5.42 -18.44 -6.53
CA ILE A 219 -6.89 -18.45 -6.37
C ILE A 219 -7.55 -18.87 -7.67
#